data_47448d2242dfb2840d48c309cc2c1e44
#
_entry.id   47448d2242dfb2840d48c309cc2c1e44
#
_cell.length_a   1.000
_cell.length_b   1.000
_cell.length_c   1.000
_cell.angle_alpha   90.00
_cell.angle_beta   90.00
_cell.angle_gamma   90.00
#
_symmetry.space_group_name_H-M   'P 1'
#
loop_
_entity.id
_entity.type
_entity.pdbx_description
1 polymer ?
#
loop_
_entity_poly.entity_id
_entity_poly.type
_entity_poly.pdbx_seq_one_letter_code
_entity_poly.pdbx_strand_id
1 'polypeptide(L)'
;MDGKNNSSFWPSYVDIMTTLFAITLILFAVSFSRFKIKEKQLQSLVDEYENIITVYSTVGSIDSTRYFGYNKQYLKHLFTVNVEYQLKEYHIDKLKLDLTDSTGANNKRDSIIAAGELIRNTILKLENSDSIRNNIKFLVVIEGQSSKIPFFENDWKNNYTLSYLRAQFLNDFWKKHGIDLSAIPKCELIISGSGEGGVPRIEPNEEELRKIASDDKDYKRIWEEEESKNQRFLIHIVPVIGNIDVTKAKLDSIQGR
;
A
#
# COMPACT_ATOMS: atom_id res chain seq x y z
N MET A 1 -43.23 66.60 -54.01
CA MET A 1 -41.80 66.31 -54.06
C MET A 1 -41.43 65.50 -52.81
N ASP A 2 -41.02 64.35 -53.05
CA ASP A 2 -40.92 63.23 -52.13
C ASP A 2 -39.91 63.44 -51.02
N GLY A 3 -40.39 63.45 -49.79
CA GLY A 3 -39.58 63.21 -48.61
C GLY A 3 -39.48 61.71 -48.35
N LYS A 4 -38.47 61.05 -48.90
CA LYS A 4 -38.20 59.62 -48.78
C LYS A 4 -37.95 59.16 -47.35
N ASN A 5 -38.75 58.20 -46.94
CA ASN A 5 -38.64 57.31 -45.84
C ASN A 5 -37.22 56.69 -45.69
N ASN A 6 -36.35 57.31 -44.90
CA ASN A 6 -35.13 56.72 -44.45
C ASN A 6 -35.15 56.18 -42.96
N SER A 7 -36.36 56.10 -42.39
CA SER A 7 -36.56 55.81 -40.97
C SER A 7 -36.73 54.31 -40.62
N SER A 8 -36.82 53.43 -41.63
CA SER A 8 -37.14 52.03 -41.40
C SER A 8 -35.93 51.13 -41.20
N PHE A 9 -34.70 51.52 -41.58
CA PHE A 9 -33.51 50.72 -41.49
C PHE A 9 -32.95 50.64 -40.06
N TRP A 10 -32.91 51.76 -39.39
CA TRP A 10 -32.31 51.83 -38.03
C TRP A 10 -33.06 51.04 -36.97
N PRO A 11 -34.39 51.03 -36.87
CA PRO A 11 -35.08 50.18 -35.89
C PRO A 11 -34.83 48.71 -36.09
N SER A 12 -34.85 48.21 -37.33
CA SER A 12 -34.57 46.80 -37.64
C SER A 12 -33.12 46.40 -37.32
N TYR A 13 -32.16 47.29 -37.58
CA TYR A 13 -30.74 47.04 -37.24
C TYR A 13 -30.54 46.98 -35.73
N VAL A 14 -31.14 47.92 -34.97
CA VAL A 14 -31.04 47.93 -33.50
C VAL A 14 -31.67 46.67 -32.91
N ASP A 15 -32.79 46.21 -33.42
CA ASP A 15 -33.49 45.02 -32.95
C ASP A 15 -32.63 43.76 -33.18
N ILE A 16 -32.04 43.60 -34.38
CA ILE A 16 -31.13 42.48 -34.68
C ILE A 16 -29.89 42.50 -33.76
N MET A 17 -29.28 43.68 -33.57
CA MET A 17 -28.11 43.84 -32.70
C MET A 17 -28.43 43.55 -31.23
N THR A 18 -29.57 44.00 -30.75
CA THR A 18 -30.02 43.76 -29.37
C THR A 18 -30.30 42.26 -29.14
N THR A 19 -30.94 41.62 -30.11
CA THR A 19 -31.22 40.19 -30.06
C THR A 19 -29.94 39.37 -30.08
N LEU A 20 -29.00 39.71 -30.99
CA LEU A 20 -27.68 39.06 -31.05
C LEU A 20 -26.90 39.22 -29.73
N PHE A 21 -26.93 40.44 -29.17
CA PHE A 21 -26.29 40.72 -27.89
C PHE A 21 -26.92 39.92 -26.74
N ALA A 22 -28.27 39.84 -26.69
CA ALA A 22 -28.96 39.02 -25.70
C ALA A 22 -28.61 37.54 -25.81
N ILE A 23 -28.55 36.97 -27.02
CA ILE A 23 -28.16 35.59 -27.28
C ILE A 23 -26.72 35.36 -26.81
N THR A 24 -25.78 36.24 -27.15
CA THR A 24 -24.38 36.12 -26.75
C THR A 24 -24.22 36.20 -25.22
N LEU A 25 -24.98 37.07 -24.54
CA LEU A 25 -25.00 37.12 -23.07
C LEU A 25 -25.52 35.83 -22.44
N ILE A 26 -26.57 35.24 -22.99
CA ILE A 26 -27.12 33.97 -22.50
C ILE A 26 -26.11 32.86 -22.70
N LEU A 27 -25.47 32.75 -23.88
CA LEU A 27 -24.42 31.77 -24.17
C LEU A 27 -23.23 31.94 -23.25
N PHE A 28 -22.81 33.18 -22.99
CA PHE A 28 -21.74 33.48 -22.05
C PHE A 28 -22.11 33.04 -20.63
N ALA A 29 -23.30 33.37 -20.14
CA ALA A 29 -23.77 32.98 -18.81
C ALA A 29 -23.83 31.46 -18.64
N VAL A 30 -24.33 30.73 -19.65
CA VAL A 30 -24.36 29.26 -19.66
C VAL A 30 -22.95 28.69 -19.69
N SER A 31 -22.07 29.20 -20.54
CA SER A 31 -20.67 28.75 -20.64
C SER A 31 -19.89 29.01 -19.35
N PHE A 32 -20.08 30.18 -18.76
CA PHE A 32 -19.45 30.53 -17.49
C PHE A 32 -19.95 29.66 -16.34
N SER A 33 -21.25 29.37 -16.30
CA SER A 33 -21.82 28.45 -15.30
C SER A 33 -21.24 27.04 -15.43
N ARG A 34 -21.15 26.52 -16.67
CA ARG A 34 -20.52 25.22 -16.95
C ARG A 34 -19.04 25.21 -16.58
N PHE A 35 -18.31 26.28 -16.87
CA PHE A 35 -16.91 26.43 -16.48
C PHE A 35 -16.74 26.35 -14.96
N LYS A 36 -17.56 27.10 -14.21
CA LYS A 36 -17.53 27.07 -12.73
C LYS A 36 -17.82 25.68 -12.15
N ILE A 37 -18.74 24.93 -12.73
CA ILE A 37 -19.04 23.56 -12.33
C ILE A 37 -17.81 22.66 -12.57
N LYS A 38 -17.20 22.76 -13.76
CA LYS A 38 -16.00 21.97 -14.10
C LYS A 38 -14.79 22.35 -13.24
N GLU A 39 -14.59 23.64 -12.96
CA GLU A 39 -13.53 24.11 -12.06
C GLU A 39 -13.68 23.48 -10.66
N LYS A 40 -14.89 23.48 -10.11
CA LYS A 40 -15.17 22.88 -8.80
C LYS A 40 -14.96 21.35 -8.79
N GLN A 41 -15.33 20.67 -9.88
CA GLN A 41 -15.10 19.23 -10.04
C GLN A 41 -13.59 18.91 -10.13
N LEU A 42 -12.84 19.72 -10.90
CA LEU A 42 -11.39 19.56 -11.02
C LEU A 42 -10.69 19.79 -9.68
N GLN A 43 -11.08 20.85 -8.94
CA GLN A 43 -10.52 21.10 -7.61
C GLN A 43 -10.77 19.91 -6.66
N SER A 44 -11.98 19.35 -6.66
CA SER A 44 -12.29 18.16 -5.85
C SER A 44 -11.41 16.95 -6.20
N LEU A 45 -11.05 16.75 -7.47
CA LEU A 45 -10.14 15.68 -7.90
C LEU A 45 -8.70 15.96 -7.48
N VAL A 46 -8.26 17.21 -7.56
CA VAL A 46 -6.91 17.62 -7.09
C VAL A 46 -6.78 17.37 -5.59
N ASP A 47 -7.79 17.81 -4.81
CA ASP A 47 -7.79 17.60 -3.35
C ASP A 47 -7.76 16.09 -2.99
N GLU A 48 -8.49 15.25 -3.75
CA GLU A 48 -8.47 13.79 -3.58
C GLU A 48 -7.10 13.20 -3.90
N TYR A 49 -6.47 13.66 -4.97
CA TYR A 49 -5.13 13.23 -5.38
C TYR A 49 -4.05 13.63 -4.36
N GLU A 50 -4.10 14.85 -3.84
CA GLU A 50 -3.18 15.32 -2.78
C GLU A 50 -3.33 14.50 -1.50
N ASN A 51 -4.56 14.13 -1.13
CA ASN A 51 -4.81 13.23 0.01
C ASN A 51 -4.17 11.86 -0.20
N ILE A 52 -4.29 11.28 -1.40
CA ILE A 52 -3.66 10.01 -1.75
C ILE A 52 -2.13 10.10 -1.61
N ILE A 53 -1.51 11.14 -2.17
CA ILE A 53 -0.05 11.36 -2.07
C ILE A 53 0.36 11.47 -0.60
N THR A 54 -0.40 12.20 0.20
CA THR A 54 -0.12 12.37 1.64
C THR A 54 -0.15 11.03 2.37
N VAL A 55 -1.10 10.17 2.06
CA VAL A 55 -1.16 8.81 2.63
C VAL A 55 0.06 8.00 2.23
N TYR A 56 0.39 7.95 0.94
CA TYR A 56 1.55 7.20 0.45
C TYR A 56 2.87 7.73 1.04
N SER A 57 3.03 9.05 1.15
CA SER A 57 4.23 9.63 1.76
C SER A 57 4.33 9.31 3.26
N THR A 58 3.20 9.28 3.98
CA THR A 58 3.17 8.93 5.41
C THR A 58 3.45 7.45 5.62
N VAL A 59 2.88 6.56 4.80
CA VAL A 59 3.21 5.14 4.81
C VAL A 59 4.68 4.94 4.45
N GLY A 60 5.19 5.64 3.43
CA GLY A 60 6.60 5.61 3.04
C GLY A 60 7.56 6.09 4.14
N SER A 61 7.11 6.88 5.11
CA SER A 61 7.94 7.30 6.24
C SER A 61 8.34 6.14 7.18
N ILE A 62 7.65 5.01 7.13
CA ILE A 62 8.02 3.78 7.85
C ILE A 62 9.39 3.27 7.40
N ASP A 63 9.75 3.48 6.12
CA ASP A 63 11.00 3.01 5.52
C ASP A 63 12.25 3.73 6.03
N SER A 64 12.10 4.90 6.63
CA SER A 64 13.20 5.63 7.24
C SER A 64 13.64 5.04 8.58
N THR A 65 12.96 3.98 9.04
CA THR A 65 13.25 3.33 10.32
C THR A 65 14.19 2.13 10.14
N ARG A 66 14.79 1.69 11.27
CA ARG A 66 15.64 0.49 11.29
C ARG A 66 14.88 -0.82 11.14
N TYR A 67 13.55 -0.79 11.11
CA TYR A 67 12.72 -2.01 11.13
C TYR A 67 12.19 -2.40 9.76
N PHE A 68 12.19 -1.47 8.82
CA PHE A 68 11.64 -1.70 7.48
C PHE A 68 12.54 -1.12 6.40
N GLY A 69 12.57 -1.79 5.25
CA GLY A 69 13.13 -1.29 4.00
C GLY A 69 12.09 -1.42 2.91
N TYR A 70 11.95 -0.40 2.07
CA TYR A 70 10.95 -0.41 0.99
C TYR A 70 11.52 -0.95 -0.31
N ASN A 71 10.86 -1.96 -0.85
CA ASN A 71 11.16 -2.45 -2.18
C ASN A 71 10.25 -1.77 -3.21
N LYS A 72 10.82 -0.87 -4.02
CA LYS A 72 10.08 -0.09 -5.04
C LYS A 72 9.52 -0.95 -6.17
N GLN A 73 10.18 -2.05 -6.52
CA GLN A 73 9.75 -2.93 -7.61
C GLN A 73 8.46 -3.68 -7.27
N TYR A 74 8.36 -4.13 -6.02
CA TYR A 74 7.21 -4.93 -5.56
C TYR A 74 6.24 -4.14 -4.67
N LEU A 75 6.54 -2.86 -4.41
CA LEU A 75 5.75 -1.97 -3.55
C LEU A 75 5.49 -2.57 -2.15
N LYS A 76 6.52 -3.21 -1.59
CA LYS A 76 6.45 -3.93 -0.32
C LYS A 76 7.44 -3.38 0.71
N HIS A 77 7.01 -3.31 1.96
CA HIS A 77 7.89 -3.06 3.08
C HIS A 77 8.51 -4.40 3.54
N LEU A 78 9.83 -4.50 3.40
CA LEU A 78 10.60 -5.63 3.88
C LEU A 78 10.86 -5.45 5.38
N PHE A 79 10.50 -6.42 6.18
CA PHE A 79 10.84 -6.43 7.58
C PHE A 79 12.34 -6.72 7.73
N THR A 80 13.08 -5.75 8.25
CA THR A 80 14.57 -5.82 8.34
C THR A 80 15.07 -6.52 9.59
N VAL A 81 14.19 -6.74 10.58
CA VAL A 81 14.54 -7.53 11.75
C VAL A 81 14.72 -8.99 11.31
N ASN A 82 15.96 -9.47 11.38
CA ASN A 82 16.25 -10.86 11.01
C ASN A 82 15.63 -11.81 12.04
N VAL A 83 14.63 -12.57 11.61
CA VAL A 83 13.90 -13.53 12.43
C VAL A 83 14.28 -14.93 11.98
N GLU A 84 15.30 -15.51 12.63
CA GLU A 84 15.73 -16.88 12.38
C GLU A 84 15.02 -17.82 13.34
N TYR A 85 14.20 -18.71 12.78
CA TYR A 85 13.51 -19.73 13.54
C TYR A 85 14.40 -20.99 13.73
N GLN A 86 14.13 -21.75 14.78
CA GLN A 86 14.61 -23.12 14.85
C GLN A 86 14.04 -23.94 13.69
N LEU A 87 14.68 -25.06 13.38
CA LEU A 87 14.25 -25.91 12.26
C LEU A 87 12.78 -26.30 12.40
N LYS A 88 11.99 -26.07 11.36
CA LYS A 88 10.55 -26.36 11.29
C LYS A 88 9.68 -25.60 12.30
N GLU A 89 10.21 -24.59 12.99
CA GLU A 89 9.46 -23.75 13.91
C GLU A 89 8.82 -22.53 13.24
N TYR A 90 7.74 -22.05 13.87
CA TYR A 90 6.99 -20.89 13.43
C TYR A 90 6.61 -19.94 14.59
N HIS A 91 6.94 -20.32 15.84
CA HIS A 91 6.66 -19.49 17.02
C HIS A 91 7.77 -18.45 17.25
N ILE A 92 7.41 -17.21 17.50
CA ILE A 92 8.36 -16.13 17.85
C ILE A 92 9.13 -16.45 19.17
N ASP A 93 8.55 -17.31 20.02
CA ASP A 93 9.18 -17.74 21.26
C ASP A 93 10.28 -18.80 21.05
N LYS A 94 10.46 -19.31 19.81
CA LYS A 94 11.44 -20.35 19.46
C LYS A 94 12.34 -19.91 18.32
N LEU A 95 13.06 -18.82 18.54
CA LEU A 95 14.10 -18.37 17.63
C LEU A 95 15.37 -19.21 17.77
N LYS A 96 16.16 -19.26 16.71
CA LYS A 96 17.46 -19.95 16.71
C LYS A 96 18.38 -19.43 17.82
N LEU A 97 18.34 -18.14 18.10
CA LEU A 97 19.09 -17.48 19.18
C LEU A 97 18.69 -17.95 20.59
N ASP A 98 17.48 -18.45 20.80
CA ASP A 98 17.06 -18.98 22.11
C ASP A 98 17.91 -20.17 22.56
N LEU A 99 18.60 -20.84 21.62
CA LEU A 99 19.50 -21.97 21.93
C LEU A 99 20.91 -21.53 22.35
N THR A 100 21.34 -20.32 22.01
CA THR A 100 22.74 -19.87 22.16
C THR A 100 22.87 -18.51 22.86
N ASP A 101 21.92 -17.61 22.69
CA ASP A 101 21.92 -16.25 23.22
C ASP A 101 20.50 -15.78 23.53
N SER A 102 20.03 -16.09 24.73
CA SER A 102 18.68 -15.68 25.18
C SER A 102 18.50 -14.17 25.27
N THR A 103 19.56 -13.41 25.58
CA THR A 103 19.50 -11.93 25.63
C THR A 103 19.34 -11.35 24.24
N GLY A 104 20.10 -11.84 23.26
CA GLY A 104 19.96 -11.47 21.86
C GLY A 104 18.58 -11.84 21.30
N ALA A 105 18.03 -12.99 21.68
CA ALA A 105 16.68 -13.40 21.30
C ALA A 105 15.61 -12.41 21.85
N ASN A 106 15.73 -12.00 23.11
CA ASN A 106 14.82 -11.02 23.71
C ASN A 106 14.92 -9.65 23.02
N ASN A 107 16.13 -9.15 22.74
CA ASN A 107 16.33 -7.91 21.99
C ASN A 107 15.69 -7.96 20.60
N LYS A 108 15.67 -9.12 19.95
CA LYS A 108 14.94 -9.31 18.68
C LYS A 108 13.44 -9.24 18.87
N ARG A 109 12.88 -9.84 19.93
CA ARG A 109 11.45 -9.75 20.25
C ARG A 109 11.04 -8.31 20.54
N ASP A 110 11.84 -7.56 21.29
CA ASP A 110 11.61 -6.13 21.53
C ASP A 110 11.60 -5.33 20.22
N SER A 111 12.50 -5.65 19.28
CA SER A 111 12.52 -5.05 17.96
C SER A 111 11.27 -5.42 17.13
N ILE A 112 10.77 -6.64 17.25
CA ILE A 112 9.53 -7.09 16.60
C ILE A 112 8.32 -6.34 17.18
N ILE A 113 8.27 -6.14 18.50
CA ILE A 113 7.23 -5.35 19.17
C ILE A 113 7.27 -3.91 18.67
N ALA A 114 8.44 -3.27 18.72
CA ALA A 114 8.60 -1.88 18.27
C ALA A 114 8.21 -1.68 16.79
N ALA A 115 8.47 -2.67 15.94
CA ALA A 115 8.02 -2.62 14.54
C ALA A 115 6.49 -2.68 14.42
N GLY A 116 5.82 -3.51 15.20
CA GLY A 116 4.37 -3.59 15.24
C GLY A 116 3.73 -2.29 15.76
N GLU A 117 4.30 -1.70 16.82
CA GLU A 117 3.89 -0.39 17.33
C GLU A 117 4.03 0.72 16.29
N LEU A 118 5.12 0.70 15.52
CA LEU A 118 5.34 1.66 14.44
C LEU A 118 4.24 1.58 13.38
N ILE A 119 3.88 0.37 12.93
CA ILE A 119 2.78 0.16 11.98
C ILE A 119 1.47 0.69 12.57
N ARG A 120 1.13 0.25 13.80
CA ARG A 120 -0.08 0.67 14.49
C ARG A 120 -0.17 2.20 14.60
N ASN A 121 0.90 2.84 15.06
CA ASN A 121 0.93 4.28 15.26
C ASN A 121 0.85 5.04 13.93
N THR A 122 1.43 4.52 12.87
CA THR A 122 1.31 5.11 11.52
C THR A 122 -0.13 5.06 11.02
N ILE A 123 -0.81 3.93 11.16
CA ILE A 123 -2.22 3.78 10.75
C ILE A 123 -3.12 4.69 11.58
N LEU A 124 -2.93 4.73 12.91
CA LEU A 124 -3.70 5.61 13.80
C LEU A 124 -3.46 7.10 13.48
N LYS A 125 -2.24 7.49 13.16
CA LYS A 125 -1.93 8.86 12.74
C LYS A 125 -2.66 9.23 11.45
N LEU A 126 -2.70 8.30 10.49
CA LEU A 126 -3.42 8.47 9.24
C LEU A 126 -4.95 8.51 9.46
N GLU A 127 -5.48 7.67 10.33
CA GLU A 127 -6.91 7.65 10.67
C GLU A 127 -7.38 8.97 11.29
N ASN A 128 -6.56 9.57 12.16
CA ASN A 128 -6.87 10.81 12.87
C ASN A 128 -6.54 12.08 12.06
N SER A 129 -6.03 11.96 10.85
CA SER A 129 -5.73 13.10 9.98
C SER A 129 -7.00 13.66 9.36
N ASP A 130 -7.29 14.95 9.61
CA ASP A 130 -8.43 15.68 9.02
C ASP A 130 -8.38 15.72 7.49
N SER A 131 -7.18 15.60 6.92
CA SER A 131 -6.95 15.56 5.47
C SER A 131 -7.44 14.25 4.83
N ILE A 132 -7.57 13.17 5.62
CA ILE A 132 -7.97 11.85 5.14
C ILE A 132 -9.46 11.63 5.46
N ARG A 133 -10.31 12.40 4.82
CA ARG A 133 -11.77 12.33 5.05
C ARG A 133 -12.34 10.96 4.67
N ASN A 134 -13.05 10.41 5.62
CA ASN A 134 -14.11 9.37 5.69
C ASN A 134 -14.12 8.15 4.71
N ASN A 135 -13.39 8.15 3.60
CA ASN A 135 -13.50 7.11 2.56
C ASN A 135 -12.21 6.31 2.31
N ILE A 136 -11.16 6.49 3.12
CA ILE A 136 -9.92 5.72 2.97
C ILE A 136 -9.89 4.65 4.07
N LYS A 137 -9.75 3.40 3.66
CA LYS A 137 -9.41 2.26 4.52
C LYS A 137 -7.97 1.85 4.24
N PHE A 138 -7.37 1.16 5.18
CA PHE A 138 -6.02 0.61 5.02
C PHE A 138 -6.11 -0.90 4.98
N LEU A 139 -5.60 -1.48 3.91
CA LEU A 139 -5.36 -2.91 3.83
C LEU A 139 -3.93 -3.18 4.31
N VAL A 140 -3.79 -3.86 5.44
CA VAL A 140 -2.50 -4.33 5.94
C VAL A 140 -2.41 -5.82 5.70
N VAL A 141 -1.40 -6.23 4.92
CA VAL A 141 -1.12 -7.64 4.69
C VAL A 141 0.16 -8.00 5.41
N ILE A 142 0.09 -8.95 6.32
CA ILE A 142 1.26 -9.62 6.92
C ILE A 142 1.52 -10.87 6.09
N GLU A 143 2.55 -10.84 5.26
CA GLU A 143 2.93 -11.93 4.40
C GLU A 143 4.18 -12.63 4.97
N GLY A 144 4.07 -13.91 5.29
CA GLY A 144 5.23 -14.74 5.60
C GLY A 144 5.86 -15.29 4.33
N GLN A 145 7.18 -15.35 4.31
CA GLN A 145 7.98 -15.98 3.26
C GLN A 145 8.80 -17.12 3.85
N SER A 146 9.00 -18.20 3.11
CA SER A 146 9.85 -19.34 3.50
C SER A 146 11.03 -19.53 2.55
N SER A 147 12.00 -20.30 3.00
CA SER A 147 13.08 -20.84 2.17
C SER A 147 12.57 -21.96 1.27
N LYS A 148 13.38 -22.36 0.29
CA LYS A 148 13.18 -23.59 -0.50
C LYS A 148 13.52 -24.87 0.30
N ILE A 149 14.03 -24.74 1.52
CA ILE A 149 14.27 -25.88 2.41
C ILE A 149 12.93 -26.51 2.79
N PRO A 150 12.69 -27.79 2.50
CA PRO A 150 11.40 -28.43 2.73
C PRO A 150 10.96 -28.42 4.20
N PHE A 151 9.75 -27.99 4.47
CA PHE A 151 9.16 -28.04 5.81
C PHE A 151 8.82 -29.49 6.20
N PHE A 152 7.97 -30.12 5.39
CA PHE A 152 7.63 -31.54 5.44
C PHE A 152 7.24 -32.00 4.02
N GLU A 153 7.25 -33.31 3.78
CA GLU A 153 6.88 -33.88 2.48
C GLU A 153 5.39 -34.27 2.39
N ASN A 154 4.52 -33.63 3.16
CA ASN A 154 3.09 -33.90 3.19
C ASN A 154 2.30 -32.80 2.50
N ASP A 155 1.16 -33.12 1.87
CA ASP A 155 0.34 -32.23 1.06
C ASP A 155 -0.04 -30.92 1.73
N TRP A 156 -0.36 -30.93 3.03
CA TRP A 156 -0.74 -29.71 3.76
C TRP A 156 0.37 -29.11 4.62
N LYS A 157 1.42 -29.88 4.99
CA LYS A 157 2.60 -29.39 5.73
C LYS A 157 3.73 -29.06 4.75
N ASN A 158 3.56 -27.98 4.03
CA ASN A 158 4.52 -27.49 3.05
C ASN A 158 5.02 -26.09 3.39
N ASN A 159 5.87 -25.53 2.56
CA ASN A 159 6.44 -24.21 2.75
C ASN A 159 5.40 -23.08 2.73
N TYR A 160 4.27 -23.25 2.03
CA TYR A 160 3.16 -22.28 2.07
C TYR A 160 2.49 -22.27 3.44
N THR A 161 2.19 -23.45 3.99
CA THR A 161 1.64 -23.57 5.34
C THR A 161 2.60 -23.00 6.39
N LEU A 162 3.91 -23.30 6.28
CA LEU A 162 4.90 -22.77 7.21
C LEU A 162 4.96 -21.25 7.19
N SER A 163 4.99 -20.65 6.01
CA SER A 163 5.02 -19.19 5.85
C SER A 163 3.76 -18.53 6.39
N TYR A 164 2.58 -19.12 6.15
CA TYR A 164 1.32 -18.65 6.72
C TYR A 164 1.33 -18.72 8.25
N LEU A 165 1.74 -19.87 8.84
CA LEU A 165 1.82 -20.03 10.30
C LEU A 165 2.75 -18.98 10.91
N ARG A 166 3.91 -18.72 10.31
CA ARG A 166 4.83 -17.67 10.77
C ARG A 166 4.17 -16.30 10.79
N ALA A 167 3.46 -15.92 9.73
CA ALA A 167 2.72 -14.65 9.67
C ALA A 167 1.59 -14.60 10.72
N GLN A 168 0.85 -15.69 10.91
CA GLN A 168 -0.19 -15.81 11.92
C GLN A 168 0.38 -15.65 13.34
N PHE A 169 1.46 -16.36 13.66
CA PHE A 169 2.09 -16.29 14.98
C PHE A 169 2.77 -14.94 15.25
N LEU A 170 3.26 -14.24 14.22
CA LEU A 170 3.69 -12.85 14.35
C LEU A 170 2.52 -11.94 14.77
N ASN A 171 1.39 -12.06 14.10
CA ASN A 171 0.19 -11.30 14.47
C ASN A 171 -0.28 -11.61 15.90
N ASP A 172 -0.30 -12.89 16.29
CA ASP A 172 -0.70 -13.32 17.64
C ASP A 172 0.30 -12.82 18.70
N PHE A 173 1.59 -12.79 18.37
CA PHE A 173 2.62 -12.21 19.21
C PHE A 173 2.39 -10.71 19.43
N TRP A 174 2.10 -9.96 18.37
CA TRP A 174 1.74 -8.55 18.49
C TRP A 174 0.49 -8.33 19.32
N LYS A 175 -0.58 -9.12 19.11
CA LYS A 175 -1.81 -9.04 19.92
C LYS A 175 -1.56 -9.27 21.40
N LYS A 176 -0.73 -10.24 21.76
CA LYS A 176 -0.32 -10.50 23.16
C LYS A 176 0.39 -9.29 23.81
N HIS A 177 1.05 -8.46 23.01
CA HIS A 177 1.72 -7.24 23.46
C HIS A 177 0.89 -5.97 23.27
N GLY A 178 -0.44 -6.10 23.08
CA GLY A 178 -1.37 -4.96 22.97
C GLY A 178 -1.38 -4.28 21.59
N ILE A 179 -0.78 -4.92 20.58
CA ILE A 179 -0.74 -4.41 19.21
C ILE A 179 -1.74 -5.21 18.38
N ASP A 180 -3.00 -4.78 18.39
CA ASP A 180 -4.06 -5.39 17.56
C ASP A 180 -4.40 -4.47 16.38
N LEU A 181 -3.86 -4.77 15.21
CA LEU A 181 -4.12 -4.03 13.98
C LEU A 181 -5.56 -4.24 13.49
N SER A 182 -6.17 -5.39 13.79
CA SER A 182 -7.56 -5.69 13.41
C SER A 182 -8.60 -4.93 14.23
N ALA A 183 -8.21 -4.35 15.37
CA ALA A 183 -9.06 -3.51 16.20
C ALA A 183 -9.17 -2.06 15.71
N ILE A 184 -8.37 -1.65 14.73
CA ILE A 184 -8.40 -0.30 14.15
C ILE A 184 -9.54 -0.23 13.12
N PRO A 185 -10.55 0.66 13.29
CA PRO A 185 -11.79 0.63 12.49
C PRO A 185 -11.59 0.74 10.98
N LYS A 186 -10.57 1.50 10.55
CA LYS A 186 -10.25 1.70 9.12
C LYS A 186 -9.16 0.75 8.60
N CYS A 187 -8.74 -0.23 9.40
CA CYS A 187 -7.71 -1.19 9.03
C CYS A 187 -8.34 -2.56 8.75
N GLU A 188 -8.15 -3.07 7.56
CA GLU A 188 -8.44 -4.45 7.21
C GLU A 188 -7.12 -5.24 7.23
N LEU A 189 -7.05 -6.27 8.07
CA LEU A 189 -5.86 -7.08 8.25
C LEU A 189 -6.01 -8.41 7.52
N ILE A 190 -5.03 -8.71 6.66
CA ILE A 190 -4.91 -10.01 5.98
C ILE A 190 -3.63 -10.70 6.42
N ILE A 191 -3.74 -11.94 6.79
CA ILE A 191 -2.59 -12.83 7.06
C ILE A 191 -2.39 -13.73 5.85
N SER A 192 -1.19 -13.76 5.30
CA SER A 192 -0.86 -14.51 4.09
C SER A 192 0.44 -15.28 4.22
N GLY A 193 0.57 -16.35 3.46
CA GLY A 193 1.81 -17.10 3.30
C GLY A 193 2.12 -17.28 1.83
N SER A 194 3.29 -16.79 1.38
CA SER A 194 3.73 -16.90 -0.01
C SER A 194 4.65 -18.11 -0.26
N GLY A 195 4.94 -18.86 0.76
CA GLY A 195 5.82 -20.02 0.66
C GLY A 195 7.20 -19.62 0.13
N GLU A 196 7.74 -20.47 -0.74
CA GLU A 196 8.99 -20.22 -1.46
C GLU A 196 8.84 -19.33 -2.69
N GLY A 197 7.60 -19.03 -3.11
CA GLY A 197 7.27 -18.19 -4.26
C GLY A 197 7.18 -16.70 -3.95
N GLY A 198 7.33 -16.29 -2.68
CA GLY A 198 7.23 -14.88 -2.29
C GLY A 198 8.30 -13.98 -2.91
N VAL A 199 7.90 -12.76 -3.29
CA VAL A 199 8.80 -11.75 -3.90
C VAL A 199 8.83 -10.48 -3.04
N PRO A 200 9.97 -9.78 -2.94
CA PRO A 200 11.27 -10.14 -3.51
C PRO A 200 11.88 -11.40 -2.88
N ARG A 201 12.77 -12.06 -3.60
CA ARG A 201 13.49 -13.22 -3.13
C ARG A 201 14.99 -13.03 -3.28
N ILE A 202 15.78 -13.58 -2.36
CA ILE A 202 17.23 -13.66 -2.46
C ILE A 202 17.52 -15.01 -3.10
N GLU A 203 18.07 -15.00 -4.32
CA GLU A 203 18.50 -16.23 -4.97
C GLU A 203 19.98 -16.47 -4.65
N PRO A 204 20.33 -17.63 -4.05
CA PRO A 204 21.73 -17.98 -3.82
C PRO A 204 22.49 -18.05 -5.14
N ASN A 205 23.68 -17.46 -5.19
CA ASN A 205 24.56 -17.56 -6.36
C ASN A 205 25.27 -18.92 -6.35
N GLU A 206 24.71 -19.89 -7.05
CA GLU A 206 25.22 -21.26 -7.07
C GLU A 206 26.68 -21.38 -7.53
N GLU A 207 27.13 -20.55 -8.48
CA GLU A 207 28.51 -20.56 -8.96
C GLU A 207 29.50 -20.11 -7.87
N GLU A 208 29.14 -19.09 -7.09
CA GLU A 208 29.96 -18.63 -5.97
C GLU A 208 29.96 -19.66 -4.85
N LEU A 209 28.81 -20.25 -4.52
CA LEU A 209 28.71 -21.27 -3.50
C LEU A 209 29.58 -22.49 -3.82
N ARG A 210 29.62 -22.93 -5.08
CA ARG A 210 30.46 -24.03 -5.52
C ARG A 210 31.97 -23.72 -5.47
N LYS A 211 32.36 -22.43 -5.59
CA LYS A 211 33.75 -21.99 -5.48
C LYS A 211 34.29 -22.02 -4.06
N ILE A 212 33.40 -21.78 -3.07
CA ILE A 212 33.77 -21.68 -1.65
C ILE A 212 33.55 -23.00 -0.89
N ALA A 213 32.68 -23.88 -1.40
CA ALA A 213 32.39 -25.17 -0.79
C ALA A 213 33.54 -26.14 -0.99
N SER A 214 33.93 -26.87 0.06
CA SER A 214 34.98 -27.88 0.03
C SER A 214 34.52 -29.22 -0.56
N ASP A 215 33.22 -29.50 -0.39
CA ASP A 215 32.55 -30.72 -0.88
C ASP A 215 31.03 -30.48 -1.03
N ASP A 216 30.29 -31.50 -1.49
CA ASP A 216 28.84 -31.41 -1.68
C ASP A 216 28.07 -31.22 -0.36
N LYS A 217 28.59 -31.71 0.75
CA LYS A 217 27.97 -31.55 2.07
C LYS A 217 28.11 -30.10 2.55
N ASP A 218 29.31 -29.55 2.36
CA ASP A 218 29.58 -28.15 2.67
C ASP A 218 28.77 -27.20 1.76
N TYR A 219 28.69 -27.51 0.45
CA TYR A 219 27.83 -26.79 -0.48
C TYR A 219 26.39 -26.75 0.00
N LYS A 220 25.83 -27.92 0.39
CA LYS A 220 24.45 -27.99 0.88
C LYS A 220 24.26 -27.12 2.13
N ARG A 221 25.18 -27.15 3.07
CA ARG A 221 25.12 -26.34 4.30
C ARG A 221 25.11 -24.84 3.98
N ILE A 222 26.03 -24.39 3.12
CA ILE A 222 26.13 -22.98 2.74
C ILE A 222 24.89 -22.55 1.96
N TRP A 223 24.38 -23.41 1.07
CA TRP A 223 23.15 -23.14 0.33
C TRP A 223 21.94 -23.00 1.27
N GLU A 224 21.81 -23.86 2.28
CA GLU A 224 20.75 -23.77 3.29
C GLU A 224 20.86 -22.47 4.12
N GLU A 225 22.06 -22.03 4.44
CA GLU A 225 22.30 -20.75 5.12
C GLU A 225 21.86 -19.57 4.28
N GLU A 226 22.21 -19.52 2.99
CA GLU A 226 21.77 -18.47 2.06
C GLU A 226 20.26 -18.49 1.87
N GLU A 227 19.66 -19.65 1.66
CA GLU A 227 18.21 -19.81 1.52
C GLU A 227 17.45 -19.38 2.79
N SER A 228 18.04 -19.57 3.95
CA SER A 228 17.41 -19.16 5.22
C SER A 228 17.15 -17.66 5.31
N LYS A 229 17.86 -16.83 4.56
CA LYS A 229 17.64 -15.38 4.46
C LYS A 229 16.29 -15.03 3.84
N ASN A 230 15.65 -15.98 3.14
CA ASN A 230 14.29 -15.84 2.62
C ASN A 230 13.20 -16.10 3.67
N GLN A 231 13.55 -16.55 4.87
CA GLN A 231 12.62 -16.72 5.97
C GLN A 231 12.34 -15.38 6.66
N ARG A 232 11.44 -14.60 6.10
CA ARG A 232 11.19 -13.23 6.54
C ARG A 232 9.72 -12.85 6.41
N PHE A 233 9.38 -11.68 6.90
CA PHE A 233 8.06 -11.08 6.75
C PHE A 233 8.09 -9.94 5.75
N LEU A 234 7.00 -9.80 5.03
CA LEU A 234 6.72 -8.71 4.11
C LEU A 234 5.43 -8.05 4.59
N ILE A 235 5.48 -6.74 4.75
CA ILE A 235 4.31 -5.98 5.19
C ILE A 235 3.86 -5.08 4.05
N HIS A 236 2.59 -5.20 3.69
CA HIS A 236 1.98 -4.30 2.73
C HIS A 236 1.00 -3.39 3.46
N ILE A 237 1.10 -2.10 3.27
CA ILE A 237 0.14 -1.13 3.76
C ILE A 237 -0.38 -0.40 2.54
N VAL A 238 -1.59 -0.76 2.13
CA VAL A 238 -2.22 -0.24 0.91
C VAL A 238 -3.42 0.61 1.29
N PRO A 239 -3.44 1.89 0.96
CA PRO A 239 -4.64 2.70 1.11
C PRO A 239 -5.69 2.23 0.10
N VAL A 240 -6.85 1.83 0.61
CA VAL A 240 -8.02 1.46 -0.21
C VAL A 240 -8.97 2.64 -0.22
N ILE A 241 -9.08 3.28 -1.37
CA ILE A 241 -9.98 4.42 -1.55
C ILE A 241 -11.38 3.86 -1.80
N GLY A 242 -12.28 4.13 -0.86
CA GLY A 242 -13.66 3.67 -0.92
C GLY A 242 -14.44 4.37 -2.02
N ASN A 243 -15.16 3.56 -2.79
CA ASN A 243 -16.16 3.93 -3.78
C ASN A 243 -15.65 4.32 -5.17
N ILE A 244 -15.02 3.35 -5.84
CA ILE A 244 -14.67 3.41 -7.26
C ILE A 244 -15.89 3.79 -8.12
N ASP A 245 -17.11 3.40 -7.73
CA ASP A 245 -18.34 3.73 -8.44
C ASP A 245 -18.67 5.22 -8.43
N VAL A 246 -18.44 5.92 -7.32
CA VAL A 246 -18.63 7.38 -7.23
C VAL A 246 -17.56 8.10 -8.04
N THR A 247 -16.32 7.63 -8.01
CA THR A 247 -15.22 8.20 -8.80
C THR A 247 -15.46 7.97 -10.28
N LYS A 248 -15.97 6.80 -10.68
CA LYS A 248 -16.34 6.49 -12.06
C LYS A 248 -17.53 7.35 -12.53
N ALA A 249 -18.60 7.48 -11.73
CA ALA A 249 -19.73 8.35 -12.04
C ALA A 249 -19.32 9.81 -12.15
N LYS A 250 -18.39 10.29 -11.31
CA LYS A 250 -17.79 11.63 -11.44
C LYS A 250 -16.98 11.77 -12.72
N LEU A 251 -16.17 10.77 -13.08
CA LEU A 251 -15.37 10.76 -14.31
C LEU A 251 -16.26 10.78 -15.54
N ASP A 252 -17.29 9.94 -15.57
CA ASP A 252 -18.28 9.88 -16.66
C ASP A 252 -19.02 11.20 -16.81
N SER A 253 -19.38 11.87 -15.70
CA SER A 253 -20.01 13.19 -15.71
C SER A 253 -19.08 14.31 -16.25
N ILE A 254 -17.77 14.20 -16.03
CA ILE A 254 -16.77 15.17 -16.54
C ILE A 254 -16.51 14.93 -18.03
N GLN A 255 -16.50 13.68 -18.48
CA GLN A 255 -16.29 13.30 -19.88
C GLN A 255 -17.53 13.49 -20.76
N GLY A 256 -18.69 13.80 -20.15
CA GLY A 256 -19.94 14.03 -20.90
C GLY A 256 -20.56 12.75 -21.46
N ARG A 257 -20.29 11.62 -20.81
CA ARG A 257 -20.90 10.31 -21.11
C ARG A 257 -22.03 10.01 -20.14
#